data_1f146065830769d70c530766df4f2aa0
#
_entry.id   1f146065830769d70c530766df4f2aa0
#
_cell.length_a   1.000
_cell.length_b   1.000
_cell.length_c   1.000
_cell.angle_alpha   90.00
_cell.angle_beta   90.00
_cell.angle_gamma   90.00
#
_symmetry.space_group_name_H-M   'P 1'
#
loop_
_entity.id
_entity.type
_entity.pdbx_description
1 polymer ?
#
loop_
_entity_poly.entity_id
_entity_poly.type
_entity_poly.pdbx_seq_one_letter_code
_entity_poly.pdbx_strand_id
1 'polypeptide(L)'
;MRHLGIGEAADGSRPGPLRAAGGESLPRLAVLGRVTGATLTGLGVLALGCGAIALLAEVTGLFQGAFLNATALVATGLVSTALAAVAGGLARAATRASEEIPDDALLVTRHGLRGEVAMVEAMEGPFADASASAFTGLALFERVLVADRPAFLSAVQAAHHGRAQRCELRLRCDGKAETAPAFMTVEARCTALRSGLVRIIWRAPWQAAAVERLKADDAARARAQAEEANAAKSHFLAAMSHELRTPLNAILGFSELLATETGAPLDDARKADYARIIHESGQHLLGLVNDILDLSRVEAGAYELEREAVDMAALVAGCAEMVAIDAGRAGVAVKTVFAPRLPVIDADRRAFKQIVLNLLSNAVKFTPEGGRVQVSVRREGEAVAIRVRDTGPGMRPEDVARLGEPFFQAGDCTQRARGSGLGIAVVKGLVKLHGGDFRVESAPGRGTSVTVTLPLAVEPAVRGEGVVSPFPARLDETRAKRMA
;
A
#
# COMPACT_ATOMS: atom_id res chain seq x y z
N MET A 1 59.27 11.36 17.08
CA MET A 1 59.65 12.77 17.38
C MET A 1 58.37 13.61 17.43
N ARG A 2 58.06 14.05 18.64
CA ARG A 2 57.59 15.39 19.04
C ARG A 2 56.36 15.98 18.32
N HIS A 3 55.32 16.55 18.90
CA HIS A 3 54.98 17.05 20.26
C HIS A 3 53.54 17.57 20.13
N LEU A 4 52.65 17.17 21.03
CA LEU A 4 52.04 17.98 22.14
C LEU A 4 51.38 19.33 21.72
N GLY A 5 50.14 19.45 22.10
CA GLY A 5 49.40 20.70 22.23
C GLY A 5 48.05 20.49 22.91
N ILE A 6 48.07 20.61 24.23
CA ILE A 6 46.96 20.67 25.19
C ILE A 6 46.39 22.10 25.14
N GLY A 7 45.06 22.23 25.22
CA GLY A 7 44.39 23.51 25.41
C GLY A 7 42.99 23.29 26.02
N GLU A 8 42.94 23.35 27.37
CA GLU A 8 41.74 23.56 28.16
C GLU A 8 41.14 24.94 27.93
N ALA A 9 39.83 25.02 27.89
CA ALA A 9 39.11 26.16 28.48
C ALA A 9 37.66 25.72 28.79
N ALA A 10 37.37 25.67 30.07
CA ALA A 10 36.03 25.61 30.63
C ALA A 10 35.30 26.94 30.37
N ASP A 11 34.03 26.87 30.03
CA ASP A 11 33.10 27.90 30.47
C ASP A 11 31.72 27.30 30.77
N GLY A 12 31.27 27.58 31.98
CA GLY A 12 30.02 27.12 32.53
C GLY A 12 28.87 28.05 32.12
N SER A 13 27.82 27.48 31.62
CA SER A 13 26.53 28.16 31.63
C SER A 13 25.46 27.19 32.11
N ARG A 14 24.89 27.53 33.27
CA ARG A 14 23.75 26.92 33.93
C ARG A 14 22.53 26.93 32.99
N PRO A 15 21.78 25.86 32.84
CA PRO A 15 20.47 25.93 32.21
C PRO A 15 19.44 26.56 33.16
N GLY A 16 18.75 27.56 32.68
CA GLY A 16 17.62 28.20 33.35
C GLY A 16 16.36 27.29 33.37
N PRO A 17 15.37 27.63 34.16
CA PRO A 17 14.21 26.77 34.42
C PRO A 17 13.34 26.67 33.16
N LEU A 18 13.09 25.41 32.72
CA LEU A 18 12.12 25.09 31.69
C LEU A 18 10.70 25.41 32.18
N ARG A 19 10.08 26.35 31.51
CA ARG A 19 8.65 26.65 31.63
C ARG A 19 7.85 25.42 31.27
N ALA A 20 6.89 25.07 32.13
CA ALA A 20 5.85 24.11 31.88
C ALA A 20 5.06 24.51 30.61
N ALA A 21 5.22 23.76 29.54
CA ALA A 21 4.38 23.84 28.35
C ALA A 21 3.22 22.86 28.49
N GLY A 22 2.06 23.38 28.22
CA GLY A 22 0.74 22.83 28.46
C GLY A 22 0.46 21.47 27.83
N GLY A 23 -0.49 20.82 28.48
CA GLY A 23 -0.95 19.48 28.21
C GLY A 23 -1.49 19.27 26.79
N GLU A 24 -1.03 18.22 26.18
CA GLU A 24 -1.51 17.80 24.88
C GLU A 24 -2.44 16.60 24.96
N SER A 25 -3.64 16.86 24.46
CA SER A 25 -4.73 15.92 24.25
C SER A 25 -4.76 15.38 22.81
N LEU A 26 -3.62 14.98 22.23
CA LEU A 26 -3.51 14.64 20.81
C LEU A 26 -4.06 13.27 20.36
N PRO A 27 -4.06 12.18 21.14
CA PRO A 27 -4.68 10.93 20.67
C PRO A 27 -6.21 10.96 20.66
N ARG A 28 -6.85 11.83 21.47
CA ARG A 28 -8.32 11.99 21.45
C ARG A 28 -8.84 12.66 20.18
N LEU A 29 -8.07 13.54 19.58
CA LEU A 29 -8.45 14.24 18.33
C LEU A 29 -8.44 13.33 17.10
N ALA A 30 -7.57 12.33 17.03
CA ALA A 30 -7.51 11.42 15.88
C ALA A 30 -8.70 10.44 15.84
N VAL A 31 -9.17 9.96 16.98
CA VAL A 31 -10.39 9.13 17.08
C VAL A 31 -11.64 9.99 16.90
N LEU A 32 -11.68 11.20 17.48
CA LEU A 32 -12.76 12.16 17.23
C LEU A 32 -12.82 12.57 15.76
N GLY A 33 -11.68 12.78 15.10
CA GLY A 33 -11.59 13.17 13.69
C GLY A 33 -12.16 12.13 12.73
N ARG A 34 -11.98 10.83 13.02
CA ARG A 34 -12.56 9.75 12.18
C ARG A 34 -14.07 9.55 12.41
N VAL A 35 -14.53 9.70 13.65
CA VAL A 35 -15.94 9.57 13.99
C VAL A 35 -16.72 10.83 13.56
N THR A 36 -16.12 12.02 13.70
CA THR A 36 -16.75 13.28 13.28
C THR A 36 -16.78 13.43 11.76
N GLY A 37 -15.79 12.89 11.01
CA GLY A 37 -15.82 12.91 9.54
C GLY A 37 -16.98 12.11 8.96
N ALA A 38 -17.20 10.88 9.42
CA ALA A 38 -18.30 10.04 8.96
C ALA A 38 -19.68 10.54 9.40
N THR A 39 -19.77 11.18 10.57
CA THR A 39 -21.04 11.75 11.08
C THR A 39 -21.35 13.10 10.48
N LEU A 40 -20.37 13.95 10.18
CA LEU A 40 -20.56 15.22 9.47
C LEU A 40 -20.98 15.01 8.01
N THR A 41 -20.44 14.00 7.32
CA THR A 41 -20.92 13.63 5.98
C THR A 41 -22.35 13.08 6.00
N GLY A 42 -22.70 12.24 6.97
CA GLY A 42 -24.07 11.76 7.16
C GLY A 42 -25.07 12.87 7.47
N LEU A 43 -24.70 13.82 8.34
CA LEU A 43 -25.51 15.01 8.66
C LEU A 43 -25.65 15.97 7.48
N GLY A 44 -24.58 16.14 6.69
CA GLY A 44 -24.59 16.97 5.48
C GLY A 44 -25.53 16.40 4.41
N VAL A 45 -25.53 15.10 4.18
CA VAL A 45 -26.45 14.43 3.23
C VAL A 45 -27.90 14.51 3.70
N LEU A 46 -28.16 14.36 5.01
CA LEU A 46 -29.52 14.52 5.59
C LEU A 46 -30.00 15.97 5.50
N ALA A 47 -29.13 16.95 5.77
CA ALA A 47 -29.48 18.37 5.65
C ALA A 47 -29.76 18.77 4.19
N LEU A 48 -28.97 18.26 3.22
CA LEU A 48 -29.21 18.47 1.79
C LEU A 48 -30.52 17.80 1.32
N GLY A 49 -30.81 16.59 1.82
CA GLY A 49 -32.08 15.91 1.52
C GLY A 49 -33.30 16.67 2.05
N CYS A 50 -33.25 17.17 3.29
CA CYS A 50 -34.31 17.97 3.86
C CYS A 50 -34.46 19.33 3.16
N GLY A 51 -33.36 19.96 2.75
CA GLY A 51 -33.36 21.20 1.98
C GLY A 51 -34.00 21.02 0.59
N ALA A 52 -33.70 19.93 -0.10
CA ALA A 52 -34.26 19.59 -1.41
C ALA A 52 -35.78 19.32 -1.32
N ILE A 53 -36.24 18.64 -0.27
CA ILE A 53 -37.66 18.38 -0.03
C ILE A 53 -38.41 19.69 0.31
N ALA A 54 -37.81 20.57 1.11
CA ALA A 54 -38.37 21.89 1.42
C ALA A 54 -38.49 22.79 0.18
N LEU A 55 -37.45 22.77 -0.68
CA LEU A 55 -37.44 23.51 -1.96
C LEU A 55 -38.47 22.96 -2.94
N LEU A 56 -38.69 21.65 -2.99
CA LEU A 56 -39.71 21.03 -3.83
C LEU A 56 -41.13 21.37 -3.36
N ALA A 57 -41.35 21.47 -2.03
CA ALA A 57 -42.62 21.87 -1.45
C ALA A 57 -42.94 23.37 -1.72
N GLU A 58 -41.93 24.21 -1.77
CA GLU A 58 -42.04 25.64 -2.07
C GLU A 58 -42.32 25.89 -3.56
N VAL A 59 -41.71 25.12 -4.46
CA VAL A 59 -41.90 25.22 -5.92
C VAL A 59 -43.25 24.67 -6.36
N THR A 60 -43.85 23.72 -5.63
CA THR A 60 -45.12 23.12 -6.00
C THR A 60 -46.35 23.88 -5.49
N GLY A 61 -46.21 24.90 -4.61
CA GLY A 61 -47.26 25.78 -4.18
C GLY A 61 -48.48 25.13 -3.52
N LEU A 62 -48.43 23.85 -3.19
CA LEU A 62 -49.58 23.01 -2.92
C LEU A 62 -50.02 22.94 -1.46
N PHE A 63 -49.26 23.50 -0.49
CA PHE A 63 -49.72 23.53 0.92
C PHE A 63 -49.02 24.65 1.70
N GLN A 64 -49.71 25.78 1.90
CA GLN A 64 -49.25 26.85 2.78
C GLN A 64 -49.57 26.55 4.27
N GLY A 65 -48.59 26.59 5.11
CA GLY A 65 -48.65 26.74 6.56
C GLY A 65 -48.59 25.47 7.41
N ALA A 66 -49.41 24.46 7.16
CA ALA A 66 -49.48 23.27 8.03
C ALA A 66 -48.36 22.23 7.74
N PHE A 67 -47.92 22.15 6.51
CA PHE A 67 -46.87 21.19 6.09
C PHE A 67 -45.47 21.63 6.52
N LEU A 68 -45.17 22.92 6.52
CA LEU A 68 -43.92 23.49 6.99
C LEU A 68 -43.67 23.22 8.48
N ASN A 69 -44.73 23.29 9.30
CA ASN A 69 -44.62 22.98 10.72
C ASN A 69 -44.45 21.48 11.01
N ALA A 70 -45.08 20.59 10.22
CA ALA A 70 -44.95 19.16 10.37
C ALA A 70 -43.58 18.65 9.89
N THR A 71 -43.05 19.16 8.78
CA THR A 71 -41.70 18.80 8.28
C THR A 71 -40.61 19.35 9.16
N ALA A 72 -40.75 20.54 9.73
CA ALA A 72 -39.82 21.10 10.71
C ALA A 72 -39.79 20.28 12.01
N LEU A 73 -40.94 19.81 12.49
CA LEU A 73 -41.04 18.95 13.67
C LEU A 73 -40.45 17.57 13.44
N VAL A 74 -40.66 16.96 12.28
CA VAL A 74 -40.06 15.66 11.92
C VAL A 74 -38.54 15.82 11.73
N ALA A 75 -38.06 16.87 11.08
CA ALA A 75 -36.66 17.14 10.90
C ALA A 75 -35.92 17.38 12.24
N THR A 76 -36.52 18.18 13.15
CA THR A 76 -35.95 18.38 14.50
C THR A 76 -35.98 17.10 15.33
N GLY A 77 -37.00 16.26 15.22
CA GLY A 77 -37.08 14.95 15.86
C GLY A 77 -36.01 13.99 15.37
N LEU A 78 -35.78 13.92 14.04
CA LEU A 78 -34.75 13.08 13.43
C LEU A 78 -33.31 13.55 13.78
N VAL A 79 -33.08 14.85 13.80
CA VAL A 79 -31.79 15.42 14.22
C VAL A 79 -31.53 15.15 15.70
N SER A 80 -32.55 15.29 16.54
CA SER A 80 -32.43 15.02 17.98
C SER A 80 -32.16 13.54 18.27
N THR A 81 -32.84 12.62 17.58
CA THR A 81 -32.59 11.16 17.73
C THR A 81 -31.24 10.75 17.17
N ALA A 82 -30.77 11.32 16.07
CA ALA A 82 -29.44 11.07 15.52
C ALA A 82 -28.35 11.58 16.47
N LEU A 83 -28.51 12.78 17.04
CA LEU A 83 -27.59 13.33 18.06
C LEU A 83 -27.55 12.47 19.33
N ALA A 84 -28.69 11.98 19.81
CA ALA A 84 -28.78 11.10 20.96
C ALA A 84 -28.13 9.74 20.69
N ALA A 85 -28.28 9.17 19.47
CA ALA A 85 -27.64 7.93 19.06
C ALA A 85 -26.11 8.08 18.96
N VAL A 86 -25.62 9.20 18.41
CA VAL A 86 -24.20 9.52 18.32
C VAL A 86 -23.61 9.75 19.71
N ALA A 87 -24.28 10.51 20.56
CA ALA A 87 -23.85 10.73 21.96
C ALA A 87 -23.83 9.40 22.75
N GLY A 88 -24.84 8.54 22.57
CA GLY A 88 -24.90 7.22 23.16
C GLY A 88 -23.83 6.25 22.61
N GLY A 89 -23.48 6.36 21.33
CA GLY A 89 -22.38 5.62 20.70
C GLY A 89 -21.02 6.04 21.22
N LEU A 90 -20.79 7.37 21.30
CA LEU A 90 -19.57 7.94 21.86
C LEU A 90 -19.39 7.61 23.34
N ALA A 91 -20.47 7.65 24.13
CA ALA A 91 -20.45 7.28 25.54
C ALA A 91 -20.14 5.78 25.73
N ARG A 92 -20.69 4.90 24.87
CA ARG A 92 -20.38 3.45 24.89
C ARG A 92 -18.96 3.16 24.42
N ALA A 93 -18.46 3.83 23.38
CA ALA A 93 -17.08 3.71 22.94
C ALA A 93 -16.09 4.20 24.00
N ALA A 94 -16.37 5.33 24.65
CA ALA A 94 -15.57 5.84 25.75
C ALA A 94 -15.58 4.91 26.98
N THR A 95 -16.71 4.23 27.24
CA THR A 95 -16.82 3.27 28.35
C THR A 95 -16.04 1.99 28.03
N ARG A 96 -16.11 1.47 26.79
CA ARG A 96 -15.31 0.32 26.35
C ARG A 96 -13.81 0.61 26.37
N ALA A 97 -13.38 1.77 25.86
CA ALA A 97 -11.98 2.18 25.88
C ALA A 97 -11.43 2.37 27.33
N SER A 98 -12.29 2.62 28.29
CA SER A 98 -11.89 2.70 29.72
C SER A 98 -11.89 1.34 30.43
N GLU A 99 -12.47 0.30 29.82
CA GLU A 99 -12.49 -1.07 30.34
C GLU A 99 -11.40 -1.96 29.72
N GLU A 100 -10.87 -1.61 28.54
CA GLU A 100 -9.74 -2.33 27.94
C GLU A 100 -8.49 -2.23 28.82
N ILE A 101 -7.85 -3.38 29.05
CA ILE A 101 -6.56 -3.47 29.73
C ILE A 101 -5.50 -3.20 28.67
N PRO A 102 -4.66 -2.16 28.82
CA PRO A 102 -3.60 -1.90 27.86
C PRO A 102 -2.51 -2.96 27.93
N ASP A 103 -1.98 -3.40 26.79
CA ASP A 103 -0.92 -4.41 26.66
C ASP A 103 0.40 -4.01 27.37
N ASP A 104 0.60 -2.73 27.66
CA ASP A 104 1.77 -2.16 28.34
C ASP A 104 1.56 -1.95 29.87
N ALA A 105 0.43 -2.42 30.39
CA ALA A 105 0.14 -2.28 31.81
C ALA A 105 0.86 -3.37 32.62
N LEU A 106 1.65 -2.97 33.61
CA LEU A 106 2.26 -3.90 34.57
C LEU A 106 1.25 -4.39 35.62
N LEU A 107 0.34 -3.50 35.97
CA LEU A 107 -0.67 -3.76 36.99
C LEU A 107 -1.88 -2.89 36.72
N VAL A 108 -3.09 -3.41 36.85
CA VAL A 108 -4.34 -2.65 36.78
C VAL A 108 -5.15 -2.92 38.04
N THR A 109 -5.48 -1.85 38.78
CA THR A 109 -6.14 -1.95 40.06
C THR A 109 -7.30 -0.98 40.21
N ARG A 110 -8.28 -1.32 41.01
CA ARG A 110 -9.37 -0.41 41.45
C ARG A 110 -9.19 -0.04 42.90
N HIS A 111 -9.28 1.24 43.19
CA HIS A 111 -9.02 1.79 44.51
C HIS A 111 -10.22 2.53 45.04
N GLY A 112 -10.41 2.45 46.35
CA GLY A 112 -11.29 3.34 47.09
C GLY A 112 -10.65 4.68 47.44
N LEU A 113 -11.39 5.52 48.13
CA LEU A 113 -11.02 6.91 48.46
C LEU A 113 -9.75 7.06 49.29
N ARG A 114 -9.43 6.06 50.11
CA ARG A 114 -8.23 6.06 50.96
C ARG A 114 -7.01 5.45 50.31
N GLY A 115 -7.13 5.11 48.99
CA GLY A 115 -6.06 4.46 48.24
C GLY A 115 -5.98 2.93 48.44
N GLU A 116 -6.93 2.35 49.19
CA GLU A 116 -7.05 0.90 49.37
C GLU A 116 -7.44 0.24 48.02
N VAL A 117 -6.85 -0.91 47.70
CA VAL A 117 -7.16 -1.69 46.51
C VAL A 117 -8.40 -2.55 46.79
N ALA A 118 -9.48 -2.25 46.07
CA ALA A 118 -10.70 -3.05 46.10
C ALA A 118 -10.60 -4.29 45.20
N MET A 119 -9.90 -4.18 44.08
CA MET A 119 -9.76 -5.26 43.07
C MET A 119 -8.49 -5.08 42.24
N VAL A 120 -7.85 -6.19 41.91
CA VAL A 120 -6.78 -6.28 40.89
C VAL A 120 -7.39 -6.85 39.63
N GLU A 121 -7.28 -6.12 38.53
CA GLU A 121 -7.84 -6.52 37.22
C GLU A 121 -6.82 -7.27 36.37
N ALA A 122 -5.55 -6.85 36.39
CA ALA A 122 -4.47 -7.48 35.65
C ALA A 122 -3.14 -7.33 36.35
N MET A 123 -2.24 -8.30 36.14
CA MET A 123 -0.86 -8.30 36.60
C MET A 123 0.04 -8.90 35.52
N GLU A 124 1.08 -8.18 35.17
CA GLU A 124 2.06 -8.61 34.17
C GLU A 124 3.49 -8.25 34.55
N GLY A 125 4.45 -8.78 33.86
CA GLY A 125 5.86 -8.50 34.07
C GLY A 125 6.34 -8.87 35.47
N PRO A 126 6.95 -7.95 36.25
CA PRO A 126 7.50 -8.24 37.59
C PRO A 126 6.46 -8.68 38.65
N PHE A 127 5.18 -8.51 38.32
CA PHE A 127 4.06 -8.83 39.23
C PHE A 127 3.28 -10.07 38.81
N ALA A 128 3.59 -10.68 37.63
CA ALA A 128 2.85 -11.80 37.06
C ALA A 128 2.77 -13.03 37.98
N ASP A 129 3.86 -13.32 38.70
CA ASP A 129 3.94 -14.47 39.63
C ASP A 129 3.38 -14.19 41.03
N ALA A 130 2.98 -12.95 41.30
CA ALA A 130 2.46 -12.57 42.60
C ALA A 130 0.98 -12.91 42.76
N SER A 131 0.55 -13.27 43.97
CA SER A 131 -0.88 -13.43 44.24
C SER A 131 -1.59 -12.07 44.28
N ALA A 132 -2.80 -11.98 43.67
CA ALA A 132 -3.61 -10.77 43.72
C ALA A 132 -3.88 -10.29 45.16
N SER A 133 -3.96 -11.22 46.15
CA SER A 133 -4.10 -10.89 47.55
C SER A 133 -2.93 -10.08 48.11
N ALA A 134 -1.74 -10.19 47.53
CA ALA A 134 -0.57 -9.42 47.96
C ALA A 134 -0.66 -7.92 47.61
N PHE A 135 -1.66 -7.52 46.80
CA PHE A 135 -1.89 -6.13 46.40
C PHE A 135 -3.23 -5.57 46.89
N THR A 136 -4.12 -6.40 47.45
CA THR A 136 -5.45 -5.97 47.91
C THR A 136 -5.39 -5.21 49.26
N GLY A 137 -6.42 -4.41 49.52
CA GLY A 137 -6.47 -3.57 50.72
C GLY A 137 -5.39 -2.49 50.68
N LEU A 138 -4.65 -2.34 51.74
CA LEU A 138 -3.55 -1.38 51.89
C LEU A 138 -2.19 -1.94 51.43
N ALA A 139 -2.10 -3.21 51.06
CA ALA A 139 -0.83 -3.88 50.75
C ALA A 139 -0.08 -3.22 49.60
N LEU A 140 -0.78 -2.77 48.53
CA LEU A 140 -0.15 -2.02 47.45
C LEU A 140 0.33 -0.63 47.89
N PHE A 141 -0.43 0.05 48.74
CA PHE A 141 -0.04 1.34 49.30
C PHE A 141 1.26 1.24 50.17
N GLU A 142 1.41 0.16 50.89
CA GLU A 142 2.62 -0.12 51.66
C GLU A 142 3.85 -0.37 50.78
N ARG A 143 3.65 -0.84 49.56
CA ARG A 143 4.70 -1.03 48.56
C ARG A 143 5.13 0.27 47.90
N VAL A 144 4.32 1.32 47.93
CA VAL A 144 4.71 2.66 47.46
C VAL A 144 5.74 3.24 48.44
N LEU A 145 6.86 3.75 47.86
CA LEU A 145 7.88 4.40 48.66
C LEU A 145 7.27 5.50 49.55
N VAL A 146 7.67 5.57 50.81
CA VAL A 146 7.06 6.49 51.78
C VAL A 146 7.03 7.95 51.32
N ALA A 147 8.11 8.40 50.64
CA ALA A 147 8.20 9.74 50.08
C ALA A 147 7.18 10.03 48.96
N ASP A 148 6.70 8.98 48.27
CA ASP A 148 5.82 9.13 47.09
C ASP A 148 4.32 8.95 47.48
N ARG A 149 4.04 8.49 48.73
CA ARG A 149 2.67 8.25 49.23
C ARG A 149 1.75 9.49 49.19
N PRO A 150 2.20 10.69 49.56
CA PRO A 150 1.37 11.89 49.42
C PRO A 150 0.95 12.17 47.98
N ALA A 151 1.85 12.02 47.01
CA ALA A 151 1.58 12.22 45.58
C ALA A 151 0.56 11.18 45.09
N PHE A 152 0.70 9.91 45.50
CA PHE A 152 -0.26 8.87 45.19
C PHE A 152 -1.67 9.18 45.70
N LEU A 153 -1.81 9.52 46.97
CA LEU A 153 -3.12 9.85 47.55
C LEU A 153 -3.76 11.08 46.91
N SER A 154 -2.96 12.10 46.62
CA SER A 154 -3.42 13.30 45.92
C SER A 154 -3.95 12.95 44.53
N ALA A 155 -3.26 12.07 43.79
CA ALA A 155 -3.69 11.63 42.48
C ALA A 155 -4.98 10.80 42.52
N VAL A 156 -5.14 9.92 43.51
CA VAL A 156 -6.37 9.14 43.73
C VAL A 156 -7.55 10.07 44.04
N GLN A 157 -7.36 11.02 44.94
CA GLN A 157 -8.40 11.98 45.34
C GLN A 157 -8.80 12.88 44.12
N ALA A 158 -7.84 13.41 43.43
CA ALA A 158 -8.11 14.21 42.21
C ALA A 158 -8.87 13.43 41.14
N ALA A 159 -8.49 12.16 40.96
CA ALA A 159 -9.19 11.28 40.04
C ALA A 159 -10.63 11.02 40.48
N HIS A 160 -10.86 10.79 41.78
CA HIS A 160 -12.21 10.61 42.33
C HIS A 160 -13.12 11.82 42.03
N HIS A 161 -12.60 13.04 42.05
CA HIS A 161 -13.29 14.26 41.66
C HIS A 161 -13.39 14.47 40.14
N GLY A 162 -13.15 13.43 39.33
CA GLY A 162 -13.30 13.45 37.88
C GLY A 162 -12.10 14.04 37.09
N ARG A 163 -11.00 14.37 37.76
CA ARG A 163 -9.77 14.88 37.15
C ARG A 163 -8.79 13.73 36.98
N ALA A 164 -8.70 13.15 35.79
CA ALA A 164 -7.69 12.14 35.50
C ALA A 164 -6.28 12.68 35.78
N GLN A 165 -5.50 11.92 36.54
CA GLN A 165 -4.16 12.30 36.96
C GLN A 165 -3.13 11.24 36.58
N ARG A 166 -1.90 11.70 36.38
CA ARG A 166 -0.71 10.85 36.24
C ARG A 166 0.31 11.23 37.29
N CYS A 167 0.93 10.24 37.90
CA CYS A 167 2.04 10.45 38.82
C CYS A 167 3.09 9.37 38.63
N GLU A 168 4.34 9.74 38.73
CA GLU A 168 5.45 8.80 38.81
C GLU A 168 5.69 8.44 40.27
N LEU A 169 5.80 7.15 40.56
CA LEU A 169 5.93 6.58 41.87
C LEU A 169 6.97 5.47 41.87
N ARG A 170 7.60 5.25 43.00
CA ARG A 170 8.49 4.11 43.21
C ARG A 170 7.75 3.01 43.93
N LEU A 171 7.63 1.85 43.29
CA LEU A 171 6.93 0.70 43.79
C LEU A 171 7.92 -0.41 44.13
N ARG A 172 7.80 -1.01 45.35
CA ARG A 172 8.63 -2.13 45.74
C ARG A 172 8.23 -3.40 44.99
N CYS A 173 9.23 -4.01 44.35
CA CYS A 173 9.11 -5.28 43.64
C CYS A 173 9.78 -6.36 44.51
N ASP A 174 9.01 -7.36 44.93
CA ASP A 174 9.54 -8.54 45.63
C ASP A 174 9.94 -9.59 44.57
N GLY A 175 10.98 -9.28 43.75
CA GLY A 175 11.47 -10.21 42.76
C GLY A 175 12.35 -11.29 43.35
N LYS A 176 12.26 -12.52 42.82
CA LYS A 176 13.16 -13.65 43.16
C LYS A 176 14.57 -13.50 42.55
N ALA A 177 14.83 -12.46 41.76
CA ALA A 177 16.11 -12.22 41.12
C ALA A 177 16.99 -11.37 42.07
N GLU A 178 18.15 -11.86 42.47
CA GLU A 178 19.14 -11.15 43.28
C GLU A 178 19.62 -9.81 42.68
N THR A 179 19.23 -9.50 41.46
CA THR A 179 19.63 -8.31 40.69
C THR A 179 18.48 -7.28 40.50
N ALA A 180 17.26 -7.57 41.01
CA ALA A 180 16.14 -6.62 40.80
C ALA A 180 16.27 -5.45 41.80
N PRO A 181 16.10 -4.17 41.35
CA PRO A 181 16.09 -3.04 42.24
C PRO A 181 14.95 -3.18 43.27
N ALA A 182 15.23 -2.88 44.52
CA ALA A 182 14.22 -2.95 45.60
C ALA A 182 13.00 -2.07 45.29
N PHE A 183 13.16 -1.05 44.47
CA PHE A 183 12.10 -0.16 44.01
C PHE A 183 12.20 0.06 42.50
N MET A 184 11.06 -0.04 41.83
CA MET A 184 10.92 0.27 40.38
C MET A 184 10.11 1.56 40.26
N THR A 185 10.56 2.47 39.36
CA THR A 185 9.77 3.64 38.99
C THR A 185 8.65 3.20 38.07
N VAL A 186 7.42 3.59 38.40
CA VAL A 186 6.21 3.33 37.62
C VAL A 186 5.41 4.59 37.42
N GLU A 187 4.75 4.72 36.28
CA GLU A 187 3.74 5.74 35.99
C GLU A 187 2.38 5.17 36.43
N ALA A 188 1.70 5.81 37.37
CA ALA A 188 0.35 5.50 37.74
C ALA A 188 -0.62 6.47 37.10
N ARG A 189 -1.53 5.97 36.26
CA ARG A 189 -2.60 6.74 35.63
C ARG A 189 -3.92 6.47 36.33
N CYS A 190 -4.41 7.45 37.08
CA CYS A 190 -5.64 7.40 37.83
C CYS A 190 -6.83 7.95 37.08
N THR A 191 -7.93 7.18 36.96
CA THR A 191 -9.18 7.57 36.28
C THR A 191 -10.39 7.18 37.13
N ALA A 192 -11.40 8.07 37.24
CA ALA A 192 -12.63 7.77 37.93
C ALA A 192 -13.47 6.73 37.21
N LEU A 193 -14.07 5.80 37.95
CA LEU A 193 -15.10 4.89 37.47
C LEU A 193 -16.50 5.35 37.94
N ARG A 194 -17.53 4.97 37.17
CA ARG A 194 -18.92 5.25 37.52
C ARG A 194 -19.35 4.61 38.87
N SER A 195 -18.65 3.59 39.31
CA SER A 195 -18.85 2.92 40.62
C SER A 195 -18.36 3.72 41.81
N GLY A 196 -17.80 4.91 41.64
CA GLY A 196 -17.16 5.68 42.70
C GLY A 196 -15.76 5.21 43.08
N LEU A 197 -15.23 4.20 42.39
CA LEU A 197 -13.85 3.75 42.52
C LEU A 197 -12.94 4.47 41.54
N VAL A 198 -11.63 4.46 41.81
CA VAL A 198 -10.60 4.96 40.92
C VAL A 198 -9.86 3.79 40.31
N ARG A 199 -9.84 3.70 38.98
CA ARG A 199 -9.02 2.73 38.26
C ARG A 199 -7.63 3.31 38.08
N ILE A 200 -6.61 2.53 38.42
CA ILE A 200 -5.21 2.90 38.26
C ILE A 200 -4.53 1.90 37.36
N ILE A 201 -3.92 2.41 36.29
CA ILE A 201 -3.09 1.66 35.35
C ILE A 201 -1.65 2.02 35.67
N TRP A 202 -0.86 1.00 36.01
CA TRP A 202 0.54 1.11 36.40
C TRP A 202 1.39 0.69 35.22
N ARG A 203 2.32 1.54 34.77
CA ARG A 203 3.20 1.28 33.62
C ARG A 203 4.65 1.53 33.98
N ALA A 204 5.56 0.83 33.31
CA ALA A 204 6.97 1.18 33.36
C ALA A 204 7.24 2.32 32.37
N PRO A 205 7.84 3.45 32.79
CA PRO A 205 8.09 4.59 31.91
C PRO A 205 8.88 4.23 30.65
N TRP A 206 9.84 3.30 30.76
CA TRP A 206 10.66 2.84 29.63
C TRP A 206 9.87 1.99 28.62
N GLN A 207 8.84 1.24 29.04
CA GLN A 207 8.01 0.46 28.13
C GLN A 207 7.14 1.37 27.26
N ALA A 208 6.54 2.39 27.86
CA ALA A 208 5.78 3.39 27.11
C ALA A 208 6.64 4.09 26.04
N ALA A 209 7.86 4.49 26.39
CA ALA A 209 8.81 5.10 25.47
C ALA A 209 9.29 4.13 24.36
N ALA A 210 9.46 2.85 24.69
CA ALA A 210 9.85 1.83 23.72
C ALA A 210 8.72 1.54 22.71
N VAL A 211 7.48 1.41 23.16
CA VAL A 211 6.29 1.21 22.31
C VAL A 211 6.08 2.43 21.40
N GLU A 212 6.27 3.64 21.92
CA GLU A 212 6.12 4.86 21.13
C GLU A 212 7.21 4.99 20.05
N ARG A 213 8.46 4.59 20.36
CA ARG A 213 9.54 4.50 19.37
C ARG A 213 9.24 3.48 18.27
N LEU A 214 8.79 2.28 18.63
CA LEU A 214 8.42 1.26 17.64
C LEU A 214 7.30 1.76 16.71
N LYS A 215 6.27 2.40 17.25
CA LYS A 215 5.20 3.00 16.45
C LYS A 215 5.71 4.13 15.54
N ALA A 216 6.62 4.96 16.03
CA ALA A 216 7.23 6.03 15.26
C ALA A 216 8.09 5.45 14.11
N ASP A 217 8.88 4.41 14.38
CA ASP A 217 9.69 3.72 13.38
C ASP A 217 8.84 3.04 12.31
N ASP A 218 7.74 2.38 12.70
CA ASP A 218 6.81 1.76 11.76
C ASP A 218 6.09 2.81 10.90
N ALA A 219 5.67 3.93 11.49
CA ALA A 219 5.08 5.04 10.76
C ALA A 219 6.08 5.69 9.79
N ALA A 220 7.35 5.82 10.21
CA ALA A 220 8.42 6.34 9.35
C ALA A 220 8.70 5.41 8.16
N ARG A 221 8.75 4.08 8.40
CA ARG A 221 8.91 3.08 7.33
C ARG A 221 7.74 3.11 6.35
N ALA A 222 6.50 3.14 6.86
CA ALA A 222 5.30 3.20 6.02
C ALA A 222 5.28 4.49 5.17
N ARG A 223 5.71 5.61 5.76
CA ARG A 223 5.82 6.88 5.05
C ARG A 223 6.90 6.83 3.96
N ALA A 224 8.07 6.31 4.25
CA ALA A 224 9.15 6.16 3.27
C ALA A 224 8.73 5.28 2.09
N GLN A 225 8.05 4.16 2.35
CA GLN A 225 7.50 3.29 1.31
C GLN A 225 6.44 4.00 0.45
N ALA A 226 5.56 4.79 1.07
CA ALA A 226 4.56 5.57 0.34
C ALA A 226 5.18 6.68 -0.52
N GLU A 227 6.22 7.36 -0.02
CA GLU A 227 6.97 8.38 -0.74
C GLU A 227 7.72 7.78 -1.95
N GLU A 228 8.37 6.61 -1.76
CA GLU A 228 9.03 5.87 -2.83
C GLU A 228 8.04 5.42 -3.92
N ALA A 229 6.91 4.84 -3.53
CA ALA A 229 5.85 4.45 -4.46
C ALA A 229 5.29 5.64 -5.24
N ASN A 230 5.10 6.80 -4.59
CA ASN A 230 4.63 8.02 -5.24
C ASN A 230 5.68 8.62 -6.20
N ALA A 231 6.96 8.57 -5.84
CA ALA A 231 8.06 8.99 -6.72
C ALA A 231 8.14 8.09 -7.96
N ALA A 232 8.04 6.77 -7.81
CA ALA A 232 8.01 5.81 -8.91
C ALA A 232 6.81 6.08 -9.84
N LYS A 233 5.61 6.32 -9.28
CA LYS A 233 4.41 6.68 -10.05
C LYS A 233 4.58 7.98 -10.83
N SER A 234 5.19 9.00 -10.22
CA SER A 234 5.43 10.29 -10.87
C SER A 234 6.42 10.15 -12.03
N HIS A 235 7.50 9.38 -11.83
CA HIS A 235 8.47 9.07 -12.87
C HIS A 235 7.83 8.29 -14.02
N PHE A 236 6.98 7.32 -13.71
CA PHE A 236 6.21 6.55 -14.69
C PHE A 236 5.34 7.46 -15.56
N LEU A 237 4.55 8.38 -14.98
CA LEU A 237 3.69 9.32 -15.71
C LEU A 237 4.49 10.30 -16.59
N ALA A 238 5.65 10.77 -16.12
CA ALA A 238 6.52 11.64 -16.87
C ALA A 238 7.11 10.90 -18.08
N ALA A 239 7.60 9.68 -17.91
CA ALA A 239 8.12 8.84 -18.99
C ALA A 239 7.03 8.50 -20.03
N MET A 240 5.82 8.11 -19.57
CA MET A 240 4.67 7.91 -20.46
C MET A 240 4.39 9.12 -21.35
N SER A 241 4.33 10.32 -20.74
CA SER A 241 4.04 11.55 -21.46
C SER A 241 5.08 11.82 -22.54
N HIS A 242 6.35 11.52 -22.27
CA HIS A 242 7.43 11.69 -23.24
C HIS A 242 7.33 10.69 -24.39
N GLU A 243 7.13 9.39 -24.07
CA GLU A 243 7.05 8.31 -25.06
C GLU A 243 5.80 8.41 -25.97
N LEU A 244 4.68 8.95 -25.46
CA LEU A 244 3.48 9.22 -26.26
C LEU A 244 3.65 10.47 -27.15
N ARG A 245 4.36 11.51 -26.69
CA ARG A 245 4.52 12.76 -27.42
C ARG A 245 5.36 12.60 -28.69
N THR A 246 6.40 11.79 -28.66
CA THR A 246 7.33 11.61 -29.79
C THR A 246 6.63 11.08 -31.04
N PRO A 247 5.94 9.92 -31.05
CA PRO A 247 5.21 9.44 -32.20
C PRO A 247 4.05 10.35 -32.60
N LEU A 248 3.37 10.97 -31.61
CA LEU A 248 2.28 11.91 -31.90
C LEU A 248 2.78 13.14 -32.67
N ASN A 249 3.91 13.72 -32.29
CA ASN A 249 4.51 14.85 -32.98
C ASN A 249 4.97 14.46 -34.42
N ALA A 250 5.47 13.23 -34.59
CA ALA A 250 5.80 12.73 -35.91
C ALA A 250 4.56 12.61 -36.80
N ILE A 251 3.47 12.03 -36.27
CA ILE A 251 2.19 11.94 -37.00
C ILE A 251 1.70 13.33 -37.40
N LEU A 252 1.64 14.27 -36.47
CA LEU A 252 1.14 15.62 -36.71
C LEU A 252 2.05 16.36 -37.70
N GLY A 253 3.37 16.35 -37.52
CA GLY A 253 4.30 17.06 -38.37
C GLY A 253 4.31 16.55 -39.82
N PHE A 254 4.36 15.22 -40.01
CA PHE A 254 4.33 14.68 -41.37
C PHE A 254 2.93 14.77 -42.01
N SER A 255 1.85 14.74 -41.23
CA SER A 255 0.50 14.99 -41.73
C SER A 255 0.34 16.45 -42.18
N GLU A 256 0.89 17.41 -41.44
CA GLU A 256 0.89 18.83 -41.81
C GLU A 256 1.69 19.08 -43.10
N LEU A 257 2.86 18.45 -43.24
CA LEU A 257 3.68 18.53 -44.46
C LEU A 257 2.95 17.94 -45.67
N LEU A 258 2.12 16.90 -45.51
CA LEU A 258 1.29 16.34 -46.58
C LEU A 258 0.07 17.21 -46.87
N ALA A 259 -0.48 17.92 -45.88
CA ALA A 259 -1.69 18.72 -46.03
C ALA A 259 -1.41 20.14 -46.55
N THR A 260 -0.20 20.67 -46.31
CA THR A 260 0.18 22.04 -46.68
C THR A 260 0.97 22.02 -47.97
N GLU A 261 0.39 22.53 -49.05
CA GLU A 261 1.07 22.73 -50.35
C GLU A 261 2.01 23.96 -50.33
N THR A 262 2.58 24.33 -49.19
CA THR A 262 3.51 25.47 -49.02
C THR A 262 4.91 25.07 -49.45
N GLY A 263 5.23 25.30 -50.75
CA GLY A 263 6.56 25.06 -51.32
C GLY A 263 6.54 24.34 -52.66
N ALA A 264 7.68 23.78 -53.07
CA ALA A 264 7.74 22.93 -54.24
C ALA A 264 6.87 21.68 -54.08
N PRO A 265 6.11 21.24 -55.10
CA PRO A 265 5.26 20.07 -54.99
C PRO A 265 6.09 18.86 -54.57
N LEU A 266 5.60 18.16 -53.51
CA LEU A 266 6.20 16.93 -53.04
C LEU A 266 6.09 15.87 -54.13
N ASP A 267 7.19 15.22 -54.47
CA ASP A 267 7.17 14.05 -55.33
C ASP A 267 6.44 12.87 -54.68
N ASP A 268 5.96 11.93 -55.46
CA ASP A 268 5.19 10.79 -54.95
C ASP A 268 6.02 9.88 -54.03
N ALA A 269 7.35 9.84 -54.20
CA ALA A 269 8.24 9.10 -53.34
C ALA A 269 8.27 9.70 -51.89
N ARG A 270 8.37 11.02 -51.79
CA ARG A 270 8.31 11.72 -50.48
C ARG A 270 6.94 11.60 -49.80
N LYS A 271 5.85 11.68 -50.60
CA LYS A 271 4.49 11.45 -50.06
C LYS A 271 4.36 10.05 -49.47
N ALA A 272 4.87 9.04 -50.20
CA ALA A 272 4.89 7.65 -49.73
C ALA A 272 5.74 7.49 -48.46
N ASP A 273 6.90 8.15 -48.39
CA ASP A 273 7.75 8.13 -47.19
C ASP A 273 7.07 8.78 -45.98
N TYR A 274 6.43 9.93 -46.16
CA TYR A 274 5.72 10.60 -45.07
C TYR A 274 4.52 9.77 -44.60
N ALA A 275 3.74 9.19 -45.51
CA ALA A 275 2.65 8.30 -45.17
C ALA A 275 3.13 7.06 -44.41
N ARG A 276 4.29 6.50 -44.80
CA ARG A 276 4.92 5.38 -44.12
C ARG A 276 5.33 5.75 -42.65
N ILE A 277 5.97 6.93 -42.48
CA ILE A 277 6.36 7.41 -41.14
C ILE A 277 5.13 7.63 -40.22
N ILE A 278 4.05 8.21 -40.79
CA ILE A 278 2.78 8.39 -40.06
C ILE A 278 2.23 7.03 -39.63
N HIS A 279 2.19 6.07 -40.53
CA HIS A 279 1.69 4.73 -40.27
C HIS A 279 2.51 4.00 -39.21
N GLU A 280 3.84 3.99 -39.33
CA GLU A 280 4.76 3.38 -38.34
C GLU A 280 4.65 4.05 -36.97
N SER A 281 4.55 5.39 -36.93
CA SER A 281 4.36 6.14 -35.68
C SER A 281 2.99 5.84 -35.05
N GLY A 282 1.94 5.68 -35.85
CA GLY A 282 0.61 5.28 -35.39
C GLY A 282 0.58 3.87 -34.80
N GLN A 283 1.23 2.92 -35.45
CA GLN A 283 1.38 1.55 -34.96
C GLN A 283 2.18 1.51 -33.67
N HIS A 284 3.26 2.28 -33.55
CA HIS A 284 4.06 2.39 -32.35
C HIS A 284 3.25 2.97 -31.17
N LEU A 285 2.47 4.04 -31.43
CA LEU A 285 1.60 4.66 -30.43
C LEU A 285 0.54 3.67 -29.92
N LEU A 286 -0.09 2.91 -30.83
CA LEU A 286 -1.08 1.89 -30.45
C LEU A 286 -0.46 0.78 -29.60
N GLY A 287 0.75 0.33 -29.96
CA GLY A 287 1.52 -0.63 -29.16
C GLY A 287 1.80 -0.12 -27.75
N LEU A 288 2.25 1.14 -27.63
CA LEU A 288 2.49 1.79 -26.33
C LEU A 288 1.23 1.84 -25.47
N VAL A 289 0.10 2.25 -26.04
CA VAL A 289 -1.18 2.32 -25.30
C VAL A 289 -1.60 0.94 -24.81
N ASN A 290 -1.48 -0.09 -25.64
CA ASN A 290 -1.80 -1.46 -25.24
C ASN A 290 -0.87 -1.96 -24.13
N ASP A 291 0.45 -1.73 -24.24
CA ASP A 291 1.42 -2.12 -23.20
C ASP A 291 1.10 -1.44 -21.84
N ILE A 292 0.71 -0.16 -21.86
CA ILE A 292 0.32 0.60 -20.67
C ILE A 292 -0.95 0.02 -20.04
N LEU A 293 -1.97 -0.28 -20.88
CA LEU A 293 -3.23 -0.87 -20.39
C LEU A 293 -2.99 -2.25 -19.80
N ASP A 294 -2.18 -3.09 -20.44
CA ASP A 294 -1.83 -4.41 -19.94
C ASP A 294 -1.07 -4.33 -18.60
N LEU A 295 -0.05 -3.47 -18.54
CA LEU A 295 0.71 -3.25 -17.30
C LEU A 295 -0.21 -2.75 -16.17
N SER A 296 -1.08 -1.78 -16.47
CA SER A 296 -2.02 -1.23 -15.48
C SER A 296 -3.00 -2.28 -14.96
N ARG A 297 -3.51 -3.18 -15.82
CA ARG A 297 -4.39 -4.28 -15.41
C ARG A 297 -3.66 -5.30 -14.54
N VAL A 298 -2.42 -5.62 -14.90
CA VAL A 298 -1.56 -6.54 -14.15
C VAL A 298 -1.25 -5.98 -12.77
N GLU A 299 -0.84 -4.70 -12.68
CA GLU A 299 -0.51 -4.04 -11.39
C GLU A 299 -1.74 -3.88 -10.48
N ALA A 300 -2.90 -3.59 -11.06
CA ALA A 300 -4.15 -3.49 -10.31
C ALA A 300 -4.73 -4.84 -9.87
N GLY A 301 -4.11 -5.97 -10.28
CA GLY A 301 -4.67 -7.31 -10.04
C GLY A 301 -6.00 -7.56 -10.77
N ALA A 302 -6.30 -6.75 -11.79
CA ALA A 302 -7.53 -6.80 -12.58
C ALA A 302 -7.40 -7.61 -13.88
N TYR A 303 -6.23 -8.23 -14.08
CA TYR A 303 -6.01 -9.10 -15.25
C TYR A 303 -6.51 -10.51 -14.91
N GLU A 304 -7.63 -10.90 -15.49
CA GLU A 304 -8.18 -12.25 -15.37
C GLU A 304 -7.61 -13.15 -16.47
N LEU A 305 -6.94 -14.24 -16.08
CA LEU A 305 -6.38 -15.21 -17.02
C LEU A 305 -7.52 -16.12 -17.57
N GLU A 306 -7.68 -16.14 -18.89
CA GLU A 306 -8.53 -17.08 -19.61
C GLU A 306 -7.72 -18.35 -19.88
N ARG A 307 -7.68 -19.27 -18.92
CA ARG A 307 -6.87 -20.50 -19.01
C ARG A 307 -7.52 -21.51 -19.97
N GLU A 308 -6.68 -22.06 -20.83
CA GLU A 308 -7.03 -23.14 -21.75
C GLU A 308 -5.85 -24.11 -21.94
N ALA A 309 -6.13 -25.25 -22.52
CA ALA A 309 -5.09 -26.23 -22.86
C ALA A 309 -4.25 -25.70 -24.05
N VAL A 310 -3.00 -25.32 -23.80
CA VAL A 310 -2.11 -24.72 -24.80
C VAL A 310 -1.01 -25.66 -25.22
N ASP A 311 -0.92 -25.95 -26.53
CA ASP A 311 0.27 -26.56 -27.14
C ASP A 311 1.36 -25.48 -27.30
N MET A 312 2.38 -25.61 -26.47
CA MET A 312 3.49 -24.64 -26.39
C MET A 312 4.38 -24.66 -27.63
N ALA A 313 4.57 -25.83 -28.23
CA ALA A 313 5.38 -25.95 -29.46
C ALA A 313 4.70 -25.24 -30.64
N ALA A 314 3.42 -25.50 -30.83
CA ALA A 314 2.64 -24.89 -31.89
C ALA A 314 2.55 -23.37 -31.72
N LEU A 315 2.31 -22.88 -30.49
CA LEU A 315 2.21 -21.45 -30.21
C LEU A 315 3.54 -20.74 -30.43
N VAL A 316 4.65 -21.28 -29.91
CA VAL A 316 6.00 -20.67 -30.08
C VAL A 316 6.45 -20.71 -31.53
N ALA A 317 6.14 -21.78 -32.27
CA ALA A 317 6.41 -21.86 -33.70
C ALA A 317 5.66 -20.78 -34.48
N GLY A 318 4.35 -20.60 -34.23
CA GLY A 318 3.57 -19.53 -34.86
C GLY A 318 4.08 -18.12 -34.50
N CYS A 319 4.53 -17.88 -33.28
CA CYS A 319 5.17 -16.61 -32.91
C CYS A 319 6.49 -16.39 -33.65
N ALA A 320 7.31 -17.44 -33.81
CA ALA A 320 8.57 -17.36 -34.53
C ALA A 320 8.36 -17.06 -36.06
N GLU A 321 7.32 -17.63 -36.66
CA GLU A 321 6.92 -17.33 -38.04
C GLU A 321 6.47 -15.86 -38.18
N MET A 322 5.72 -15.33 -37.24
CA MET A 322 5.30 -13.91 -37.29
C MET A 322 6.51 -12.96 -37.24
N VAL A 323 7.53 -13.28 -36.42
CA VAL A 323 8.73 -12.44 -36.30
C VAL A 323 9.74 -12.69 -37.40
N ALA A 324 9.64 -13.78 -38.16
CA ALA A 324 10.59 -14.14 -39.25
C ALA A 324 10.67 -13.10 -40.35
N ILE A 325 9.57 -12.39 -40.68
CA ILE A 325 9.55 -11.35 -41.68
C ILE A 325 10.45 -10.17 -41.26
N ASP A 326 10.30 -9.71 -40.01
CA ASP A 326 11.09 -8.60 -39.50
C ASP A 326 12.54 -9.00 -39.27
N ALA A 327 12.77 -10.26 -38.82
CA ALA A 327 14.10 -10.82 -38.70
C ALA A 327 14.82 -10.91 -40.07
N GLY A 328 14.10 -11.31 -41.13
CA GLY A 328 14.63 -11.32 -42.48
C GLY A 328 15.04 -9.93 -42.98
N ARG A 329 14.24 -8.88 -42.69
CA ARG A 329 14.57 -7.49 -43.00
C ARG A 329 15.80 -6.99 -42.22
N ALA A 330 15.94 -7.46 -40.99
CA ALA A 330 17.07 -7.12 -40.10
C ALA A 330 18.34 -7.98 -40.36
N GLY A 331 18.28 -8.94 -41.30
CA GLY A 331 19.39 -9.87 -41.54
C GLY A 331 19.71 -10.81 -40.39
N VAL A 332 18.70 -11.13 -39.55
CA VAL A 332 18.85 -11.98 -38.32
C VAL A 332 18.24 -13.34 -38.58
N ALA A 333 19.00 -14.41 -38.30
CA ALA A 333 18.50 -15.78 -38.40
C ALA A 333 17.73 -16.19 -37.13
N VAL A 334 16.46 -16.60 -37.29
CA VAL A 334 15.64 -17.14 -36.19
C VAL A 334 15.58 -18.65 -36.27
N LYS A 335 15.87 -19.34 -35.16
CA LYS A 335 15.85 -20.80 -35.02
C LYS A 335 14.96 -21.24 -33.90
N THR A 336 14.09 -22.20 -34.14
CA THR A 336 13.27 -22.88 -33.13
C THR A 336 13.85 -24.26 -32.79
N VAL A 337 13.82 -24.60 -31.49
CA VAL A 337 14.26 -25.90 -30.98
C VAL A 337 13.25 -26.40 -29.95
N PHE A 338 12.58 -27.50 -30.24
CA PHE A 338 11.59 -28.09 -29.35
C PHE A 338 12.09 -29.43 -28.81
N ALA A 339 11.94 -29.62 -27.50
CA ALA A 339 12.16 -30.93 -26.92
C ALA A 339 11.07 -31.93 -27.37
N PRO A 340 11.41 -33.21 -27.53
CA PRO A 340 10.40 -34.22 -27.85
C PRO A 340 9.41 -34.35 -26.68
N ARG A 341 8.12 -34.55 -27.00
CA ARG A 341 7.02 -34.79 -26.03
C ARG A 341 6.82 -33.65 -25.05
N LEU A 342 6.68 -32.41 -25.54
CA LEU A 342 6.28 -31.28 -24.70
C LEU A 342 4.84 -31.50 -24.20
N PRO A 343 4.57 -31.25 -22.91
CA PRO A 343 3.23 -31.34 -22.38
C PRO A 343 2.38 -30.14 -22.87
N VAL A 344 1.09 -30.35 -22.93
CA VAL A 344 0.12 -29.25 -22.99
C VAL A 344 0.02 -28.64 -21.60
N ILE A 345 -0.01 -27.32 -21.53
CA ILE A 345 -0.10 -26.61 -20.25
C ILE A 345 -1.42 -25.85 -20.14
N ASP A 346 -1.87 -25.64 -18.94
CA ASP A 346 -3.05 -24.83 -18.63
C ASP A 346 -2.61 -23.36 -18.48
N ALA A 347 -2.83 -22.56 -19.53
CA ALA A 347 -2.36 -21.18 -19.59
C ALA A 347 -3.30 -20.30 -20.42
N ASP A 348 -3.22 -18.98 -20.22
CA ASP A 348 -3.87 -18.02 -21.11
C ASP A 348 -3.06 -17.90 -22.40
N ARG A 349 -3.64 -18.38 -23.51
CA ARG A 349 -3.03 -18.38 -24.84
C ARG A 349 -2.66 -16.97 -25.32
N ARG A 350 -3.50 -15.96 -25.05
CA ARG A 350 -3.26 -14.57 -25.48
C ARG A 350 -2.11 -13.96 -24.72
N ALA A 351 -2.13 -14.07 -23.39
CA ALA A 351 -1.06 -13.60 -22.51
C ALA A 351 0.27 -14.29 -22.86
N PHE A 352 0.21 -15.59 -23.11
CA PHE A 352 1.41 -16.35 -23.46
C PHE A 352 1.97 -15.97 -24.83
N LYS A 353 1.12 -15.77 -25.83
CA LYS A 353 1.52 -15.25 -27.14
C LYS A 353 2.21 -13.89 -26.99
N GLN A 354 1.68 -12.99 -26.15
CA GLN A 354 2.26 -11.70 -25.83
C GLN A 354 3.67 -11.85 -25.23
N ILE A 355 3.84 -12.74 -24.25
CA ILE A 355 5.15 -13.04 -23.65
C ILE A 355 6.15 -13.42 -24.73
N VAL A 356 5.82 -14.41 -25.55
CA VAL A 356 6.74 -14.94 -26.58
C VAL A 356 7.07 -13.90 -27.65
N LEU A 357 6.06 -13.16 -28.14
CA LEU A 357 6.26 -12.10 -29.12
C LEU A 357 7.14 -10.97 -28.56
N ASN A 358 6.93 -10.52 -27.35
CA ASN A 358 7.76 -9.50 -26.71
C ASN A 358 9.22 -9.95 -26.57
N LEU A 359 9.44 -11.20 -26.19
CA LEU A 359 10.79 -11.74 -26.09
C LEU A 359 11.48 -11.88 -27.45
N LEU A 360 10.78 -12.42 -28.46
CA LEU A 360 11.33 -12.62 -29.80
C LEU A 360 11.59 -11.31 -30.52
N SER A 361 10.64 -10.36 -30.48
CA SER A 361 10.81 -9.05 -31.09
C SER A 361 11.97 -8.27 -30.49
N ASN A 362 12.12 -8.30 -29.15
CA ASN A 362 13.29 -7.72 -28.48
C ASN A 362 14.60 -8.39 -28.92
N ALA A 363 14.62 -9.71 -28.96
CA ALA A 363 15.82 -10.45 -29.39
C ALA A 363 16.23 -10.08 -30.84
N VAL A 364 15.29 -10.03 -31.77
CA VAL A 364 15.57 -9.61 -33.19
C VAL A 364 16.03 -8.17 -33.24
N LYS A 365 15.37 -7.27 -32.56
CA LYS A 365 15.64 -5.85 -32.52
C LYS A 365 17.03 -5.48 -32.03
N PHE A 366 17.54 -6.18 -31.02
CA PHE A 366 18.85 -5.90 -30.44
C PHE A 366 19.97 -6.79 -31.01
N THR A 367 19.65 -7.71 -31.91
CA THR A 367 20.65 -8.52 -32.60
C THR A 367 21.14 -7.79 -33.83
N PRO A 368 22.46 -7.60 -34.04
CA PRO A 368 22.99 -6.98 -35.25
C PRO A 368 22.80 -7.90 -36.47
N GLU A 369 22.89 -7.31 -37.66
CA GLU A 369 22.87 -8.04 -38.94
C GLU A 369 23.89 -9.18 -38.98
N GLY A 370 23.49 -10.32 -39.53
CA GLY A 370 24.30 -11.56 -39.49
C GLY A 370 24.22 -12.33 -38.20
N GLY A 371 23.56 -11.78 -37.16
CA GLY A 371 23.38 -12.46 -35.88
C GLY A 371 22.27 -13.50 -35.91
N ARG A 372 22.05 -14.15 -34.75
CA ARG A 372 21.02 -15.19 -34.65
C ARG A 372 20.24 -15.09 -33.35
N VAL A 373 18.97 -15.46 -33.42
CA VAL A 373 18.05 -15.63 -32.29
C VAL A 373 17.62 -17.09 -32.26
N GLN A 374 17.69 -17.72 -31.10
CA GLN A 374 17.21 -19.08 -30.89
C GLN A 374 16.12 -19.07 -29.81
N VAL A 375 14.95 -19.61 -30.14
CA VAL A 375 13.94 -19.93 -29.14
C VAL A 375 13.89 -21.43 -28.92
N SER A 376 13.88 -21.86 -27.67
CA SER A 376 13.81 -23.27 -27.30
C SER A 376 12.74 -23.48 -26.21
N VAL A 377 12.00 -24.57 -26.34
CA VAL A 377 10.99 -25.00 -25.37
C VAL A 377 11.35 -26.39 -24.86
N ARG A 378 11.40 -26.54 -23.54
CA ARG A 378 11.72 -27.84 -22.91
C ARG A 378 10.94 -28.01 -21.62
N ARG A 379 10.70 -29.27 -21.24
CA ARG A 379 10.22 -29.60 -19.88
C ARG A 379 11.38 -29.55 -18.89
N GLU A 380 11.17 -28.89 -17.76
CA GLU A 380 12.10 -28.87 -16.61
C GLU A 380 11.32 -29.31 -15.35
N GLY A 381 11.37 -30.61 -15.04
CA GLY A 381 10.62 -31.18 -13.92
C GLY A 381 9.12 -31.01 -14.12
N GLU A 382 8.45 -30.34 -13.16
CA GLU A 382 7.04 -30.01 -13.18
C GLU A 382 6.76 -28.61 -13.80
N ALA A 383 7.63 -28.16 -14.71
CA ALA A 383 7.48 -26.88 -15.39
C ALA A 383 7.90 -27.01 -16.87
N VAL A 384 7.45 -26.04 -17.69
CA VAL A 384 7.92 -25.82 -19.05
C VAL A 384 8.76 -24.57 -19.08
N ALA A 385 9.98 -24.67 -19.59
CA ALA A 385 10.89 -23.55 -19.77
C ALA A 385 10.94 -23.15 -21.24
N ILE A 386 10.74 -21.85 -21.50
CA ILE A 386 10.94 -21.22 -22.80
C ILE A 386 12.16 -20.32 -22.67
N ARG A 387 13.14 -20.58 -23.50
CA ARG A 387 14.36 -19.79 -23.54
C ARG A 387 14.52 -19.12 -24.89
N VAL A 388 14.64 -17.80 -24.87
CA VAL A 388 15.02 -16.99 -26.03
C VAL A 388 16.45 -16.50 -25.84
N ARG A 389 17.33 -16.86 -26.75
CA ARG A 389 18.74 -16.47 -26.73
C ARG A 389 19.08 -15.73 -28.01
N ASP A 390 19.74 -14.60 -27.86
CA ASP A 390 20.28 -13.81 -28.97
C ASP A 390 21.82 -13.73 -28.94
N THR A 391 22.40 -13.27 -30.04
CA THR A 391 23.81 -12.95 -30.19
C THR A 391 24.07 -11.45 -30.25
N GLY A 392 23.24 -10.68 -29.59
CA GLY A 392 23.34 -9.23 -29.53
C GLY A 392 24.51 -8.73 -28.66
N PRO A 393 24.57 -7.42 -28.39
CA PRO A 393 25.64 -6.79 -27.63
C PRO A 393 25.68 -7.23 -26.16
N GLY A 394 24.58 -7.81 -25.64
CA GLY A 394 24.43 -8.12 -24.23
C GLY A 394 24.29 -6.87 -23.35
N MET A 395 24.23 -7.09 -22.04
CA MET A 395 23.99 -6.04 -21.04
C MET A 395 24.98 -6.14 -19.88
N ARG A 396 25.22 -5.03 -19.22
CA ARG A 396 26.00 -4.97 -17.98
C ARG A 396 25.17 -5.52 -16.81
N PRO A 397 25.80 -6.06 -15.74
CA PRO A 397 25.07 -6.60 -14.58
C PRO A 397 24.10 -5.60 -13.95
N GLU A 398 24.47 -4.33 -13.91
CA GLU A 398 23.63 -3.25 -13.40
C GLU A 398 22.36 -3.02 -14.25
N ASP A 399 22.46 -3.16 -15.57
CA ASP A 399 21.32 -3.04 -16.48
C ASP A 399 20.41 -4.29 -16.38
N VAL A 400 20.99 -5.47 -16.21
CA VAL A 400 20.22 -6.72 -15.99
C VAL A 400 19.39 -6.65 -14.71
N ALA A 401 19.93 -6.07 -13.64
CA ALA A 401 19.21 -5.92 -12.37
C ALA A 401 17.96 -5.04 -12.50
N ARG A 402 18.00 -4.05 -13.39
CA ARG A 402 16.91 -3.10 -13.63
C ARG A 402 15.94 -3.54 -14.74
N LEU A 403 16.29 -4.63 -15.44
CA LEU A 403 15.46 -5.10 -16.57
C LEU A 403 14.04 -5.47 -16.10
N GLY A 404 13.04 -4.86 -16.72
CA GLY A 404 11.62 -4.98 -16.35
C GLY A 404 11.13 -3.90 -15.39
N GLU A 405 11.96 -2.93 -15.00
CA GLU A 405 11.45 -1.64 -14.53
C GLU A 405 10.73 -0.95 -15.69
N PRO A 406 9.51 -0.41 -15.51
CA PRO A 406 8.81 0.28 -16.60
C PRO A 406 9.64 1.42 -17.19
N PHE A 407 9.68 1.51 -18.53
CA PHE A 407 10.46 2.47 -19.31
C PHE A 407 11.98 2.38 -19.19
N PHE A 408 12.49 1.37 -18.46
CA PHE A 408 13.94 1.16 -18.41
C PHE A 408 14.45 0.60 -19.76
N GLN A 409 15.51 1.20 -20.26
CA GLN A 409 16.21 0.79 -21.48
C GLN A 409 17.71 0.71 -21.20
N ALA A 410 18.31 -0.45 -21.42
CA ALA A 410 19.73 -0.66 -21.31
C ALA A 410 20.46 -0.07 -22.53
N GLY A 411 21.72 0.36 -22.34
CA GLY A 411 22.59 0.81 -23.43
C GLY A 411 22.67 2.32 -23.62
N ASP A 412 23.36 2.76 -24.69
CA ASP A 412 23.62 4.15 -25.03
C ASP A 412 22.42 4.83 -25.70
N CYS A 413 22.44 6.17 -25.82
CA CYS A 413 21.33 6.99 -26.36
C CYS A 413 20.79 6.53 -27.71
N THR A 414 21.65 5.99 -28.60
CA THR A 414 21.25 5.46 -29.92
C THR A 414 20.51 4.13 -29.86
N GLN A 415 20.74 3.33 -28.81
CA GLN A 415 20.06 2.06 -28.57
C GLN A 415 18.73 2.27 -27.84
N ARG A 416 18.64 3.30 -26.97
CA ARG A 416 17.43 3.67 -26.23
C ARG A 416 16.29 4.13 -27.13
N ALA A 417 16.57 4.71 -28.29
CA ALA A 417 15.56 5.14 -29.26
C ALA A 417 14.74 4.01 -29.91
N ARG A 418 15.04 2.75 -29.61
CA ARG A 418 14.44 1.59 -30.28
C ARG A 418 13.28 0.91 -29.54
N GLY A 419 12.69 1.47 -28.47
CA GLY A 419 11.54 0.81 -27.84
C GLY A 419 10.92 1.58 -26.69
N SER A 420 9.81 1.07 -26.16
CA SER A 420 9.06 1.66 -25.04
C SER A 420 9.66 1.38 -23.66
N GLY A 421 10.44 0.32 -23.53
CA GLY A 421 10.87 -0.18 -22.22
C GLY A 421 9.75 -0.81 -21.37
N LEU A 422 8.55 -1.02 -21.93
CA LEU A 422 7.41 -1.62 -21.24
C LEU A 422 7.28 -3.13 -21.48
N GLY A 423 7.70 -3.63 -22.65
CA GLY A 423 7.46 -5.02 -23.03
C GLY A 423 7.98 -6.05 -22.02
N ILE A 424 9.16 -5.84 -21.42
CA ILE A 424 9.69 -6.75 -20.40
C ILE A 424 8.94 -6.62 -19.05
N ALA A 425 8.46 -5.42 -18.69
CA ALA A 425 7.61 -5.23 -17.52
C ALA A 425 6.30 -6.01 -17.65
N VAL A 426 5.66 -5.93 -18.82
CA VAL A 426 4.46 -6.72 -19.15
C VAL A 426 4.76 -8.22 -19.09
N VAL A 427 5.88 -8.68 -19.69
CA VAL A 427 6.30 -10.09 -19.61
C VAL A 427 6.43 -10.56 -18.18
N LYS A 428 7.16 -9.84 -17.32
CA LYS A 428 7.32 -10.20 -15.91
C LYS A 428 5.97 -10.30 -15.19
N GLY A 429 5.08 -9.34 -15.43
CA GLY A 429 3.75 -9.32 -14.85
C GLY A 429 2.90 -10.53 -15.27
N LEU A 430 2.83 -10.81 -16.56
CA LEU A 430 2.09 -11.95 -17.10
C LEU A 430 2.66 -13.30 -16.65
N VAL A 431 3.99 -13.45 -16.59
CA VAL A 431 4.65 -14.65 -16.04
C VAL A 431 4.29 -14.85 -14.59
N LYS A 432 4.32 -13.80 -13.78
CA LYS A 432 3.93 -13.85 -12.35
C LYS A 432 2.47 -14.26 -12.17
N LEU A 433 1.55 -13.76 -13.00
CA LEU A 433 0.14 -14.14 -12.98
C LEU A 433 -0.07 -15.64 -13.28
N HIS A 434 0.81 -16.22 -14.11
CA HIS A 434 0.80 -17.66 -14.39
C HIS A 434 1.52 -18.50 -13.31
N GLY A 435 2.02 -17.88 -12.22
CA GLY A 435 2.79 -18.58 -11.19
C GLY A 435 4.18 -19.02 -11.67
N GLY A 436 4.68 -18.38 -12.74
CA GLY A 436 5.96 -18.70 -13.36
C GLY A 436 7.14 -17.89 -12.80
N ASP A 437 8.34 -18.20 -13.32
CA ASP A 437 9.59 -17.49 -13.01
C ASP A 437 10.20 -16.89 -14.28
N PHE A 438 10.86 -15.74 -14.13
CA PHE A 438 11.53 -14.99 -15.19
C PHE A 438 12.99 -14.79 -14.86
N ARG A 439 13.89 -15.30 -15.68
CA ARG A 439 15.32 -15.23 -15.48
C ARG A 439 16.05 -14.69 -16.70
N VAL A 440 17.07 -13.85 -16.48
CA VAL A 440 17.90 -13.27 -17.53
C VAL A 440 19.36 -13.54 -17.24
N GLU A 441 20.06 -13.99 -18.27
CA GLU A 441 21.52 -14.18 -18.30
C GLU A 441 22.07 -13.34 -19.44
N SER A 442 22.90 -12.35 -19.16
CA SER A 442 23.49 -11.47 -20.18
C SER A 442 24.85 -10.98 -19.72
N ALA A 443 25.74 -10.78 -20.68
CA ALA A 443 27.04 -10.14 -20.47
C ALA A 443 27.43 -9.36 -21.73
N PRO A 444 28.17 -8.26 -21.60
CA PRO A 444 28.64 -7.48 -22.74
C PRO A 444 29.39 -8.36 -23.77
N GLY A 445 28.98 -8.28 -25.02
CA GLY A 445 29.56 -9.06 -26.15
C GLY A 445 29.18 -10.53 -26.20
N ARG A 446 28.31 -11.04 -25.28
CA ARG A 446 27.90 -12.45 -25.23
C ARG A 446 26.43 -12.69 -25.55
N GLY A 447 25.69 -11.63 -25.91
CA GLY A 447 24.26 -11.68 -26.15
C GLY A 447 23.45 -11.80 -24.85
N THR A 448 22.16 -12.07 -25.00
CA THR A 448 21.21 -12.20 -23.90
C THR A 448 20.46 -13.52 -24.01
N SER A 449 20.19 -14.14 -22.86
CA SER A 449 19.35 -15.33 -22.74
C SER A 449 18.25 -15.04 -21.73
N VAL A 450 17.01 -14.98 -22.17
CA VAL A 450 15.83 -14.85 -21.32
C VAL A 450 15.14 -16.19 -21.19
N THR A 451 14.89 -16.61 -19.98
CA THR A 451 14.18 -17.87 -19.69
C THR A 451 12.90 -17.54 -18.90
N VAL A 452 11.79 -18.02 -19.41
CA VAL A 452 10.48 -18.00 -18.75
C VAL A 452 10.12 -19.44 -18.38
N THR A 453 9.79 -19.68 -17.13
CA THR A 453 9.42 -21.01 -16.64
C THR A 453 7.98 -20.95 -16.15
N LEU A 454 7.12 -21.83 -16.64
CA LEU A 454 5.72 -21.93 -16.23
C LEU A 454 5.45 -23.32 -15.63
N PRO A 455 4.72 -23.41 -14.49
CA PRO A 455 4.36 -24.68 -13.90
C PRO A 455 3.37 -25.44 -14.81
N LEU A 456 3.46 -26.77 -14.83
CA LEU A 456 2.55 -27.65 -15.60
C LEU A 456 1.13 -27.66 -15.02
N ALA A 457 1.04 -27.59 -13.68
CA ALA A 457 -0.21 -27.42 -12.95
C ALA A 457 -0.03 -26.19 -12.04
N VAL A 458 -0.94 -25.26 -12.08
CA VAL A 458 -0.98 -24.18 -11.09
C VAL A 458 -1.86 -24.66 -9.95
N GLU A 459 -1.28 -24.85 -8.77
CA GLU A 459 -2.10 -24.88 -7.56
C GLU A 459 -2.93 -23.59 -7.52
N PRO A 460 -4.27 -23.68 -7.33
CA PRO A 460 -5.07 -22.47 -7.20
C PRO A 460 -4.43 -21.63 -6.10
N ALA A 461 -3.99 -20.43 -6.45
CA ALA A 461 -3.48 -19.49 -5.47
C ALA A 461 -4.52 -19.43 -4.35
N VAL A 462 -4.14 -19.83 -3.14
CA VAL A 462 -4.96 -19.69 -1.95
C VAL A 462 -5.24 -18.18 -1.90
N ARG A 463 -6.46 -17.81 -2.29
CA ARG A 463 -6.96 -16.46 -2.09
C ARG A 463 -6.87 -16.27 -0.60
N GLY A 464 -5.87 -15.52 -0.15
CA GLY A 464 -5.83 -15.05 1.22
C GLY A 464 -7.21 -14.49 1.49
N GLU A 465 -7.85 -14.96 2.55
CA GLU A 465 -9.14 -14.47 3.00
C GLU A 465 -9.06 -12.97 3.19
N GLY A 466 -9.24 -12.23 2.08
CA GLY A 466 -9.53 -10.83 2.11
C GLY A 466 -10.88 -10.73 2.80
N VAL A 467 -10.91 -10.06 3.93
CA VAL A 467 -12.12 -9.69 4.66
C VAL A 467 -13.12 -9.15 3.63
N VAL A 468 -14.08 -10.01 3.26
CA VAL A 468 -15.20 -9.64 2.41
C VAL A 468 -16.06 -8.72 3.23
N SER A 469 -15.94 -7.43 3.00
CA SER A 469 -16.95 -6.45 3.42
C SER A 469 -18.27 -6.85 2.74
N PRO A 470 -19.34 -7.13 3.47
CA PRO A 470 -20.60 -7.51 2.86
C PRO A 470 -21.20 -6.30 2.15
N PHE A 471 -21.04 -6.23 0.84
CA PHE A 471 -21.92 -5.41 0.01
C PHE A 471 -23.31 -6.03 0.05
N PRO A 472 -24.38 -5.26 0.25
CA PRO A 472 -25.74 -5.80 0.30
C PRO A 472 -26.11 -6.43 -1.03
N ALA A 473 -26.66 -7.63 -0.93
CA ALA A 473 -27.14 -8.43 -2.04
C ALA A 473 -28.11 -7.64 -2.94
N ARG A 474 -28.04 -7.98 -4.22
CA ARG A 474 -28.93 -7.52 -5.31
C ARG A 474 -30.37 -7.36 -4.86
N LEU A 475 -30.95 -6.23 -5.21
CA LEU A 475 -32.39 -6.05 -5.24
C LEU A 475 -33.02 -7.10 -6.14
N ASP A 476 -33.91 -7.88 -5.56
CA ASP A 476 -34.68 -8.94 -6.20
C ASP A 476 -35.53 -8.37 -7.35
N GLU A 477 -35.23 -8.78 -8.57
CA GLU A 477 -36.03 -8.45 -9.79
C GLU A 477 -37.45 -9.07 -9.80
N THR A 478 -37.84 -9.74 -8.73
CA THR A 478 -39.13 -10.44 -8.64
C THR A 478 -40.29 -9.53 -8.23
N ARG A 479 -40.07 -8.24 -7.94
CA ARG A 479 -41.14 -7.31 -7.52
C ARG A 479 -41.73 -6.44 -8.63
N ALA A 480 -41.12 -6.45 -9.83
CA ALA A 480 -41.58 -5.63 -10.96
C ALA A 480 -42.67 -6.30 -11.83
N LYS A 481 -43.07 -7.54 -11.54
CA LYS A 481 -44.12 -8.27 -12.33
C LYS A 481 -45.47 -8.39 -11.63
N ARG A 482 -45.75 -7.63 -10.58
CA ARG A 482 -47.08 -7.63 -9.91
C ARG A 482 -47.78 -6.28 -9.90
N MET A 483 -47.33 -5.33 -10.69
CA MET A 483 -48.06 -4.04 -10.92
C MET A 483 -48.00 -3.67 -12.41
N ALA A 484 -48.42 -4.57 -13.26
CA ALA A 484 -48.87 -4.30 -14.62
C ALA A 484 -50.16 -5.09 -14.84
#